data_0a160f43ec1135f5f031676c92646b8a
#
_entry.id   0a160f43ec1135f5f031676c92646b8a
#
_cell.length_a   1.000
_cell.length_b   1.000
_cell.length_c   1.000
_cell.angle_alpha   90.00
_cell.angle_beta   90.00
_cell.angle_gamma   90.00
#
_symmetry.space_group_name_H-M   'P 1'
#
loop_
_entity.id
_entity.type
_entity.pdbx_description
1 polymer ?
#
loop_
_entity_poly.entity_id
_entity_poly.type
_entity_poly.pdbx_seq_one_letter_code
_entity_poly.pdbx_strand_id
1 'polypeptide(L)'
;MPYRKVISGSKYPRINIGYKKAIPGLNTKADYDLATIQMDDNIQMGLFGTFSYRAMAGYFLNNKTMYFMDYKHFNGNQTVLANQSYLSSFKLLPYYTYSTKNWFAEAHGEHHFNGFIFNKIPLLKKARIQEVVGGHVLFNDKMDQYYELNFGIEKILQIIRFDYALGYGPYGKFNHGFLIGIDAEF
;
A
#
# COMPACT_ATOMS: atom_id res chain seq x y z
N MET A 1 35.03 -19.95 14.02
CA MET A 1 34.04 -19.50 13.01
C MET A 1 33.17 -18.43 13.67
N PRO A 2 33.06 -17.22 13.13
CA PRO A 2 32.18 -16.24 13.72
C PRO A 2 30.73 -16.68 13.49
N TYR A 3 29.99 -16.87 14.56
CA TYR A 3 28.54 -17.12 14.49
C TYR A 3 27.84 -15.87 13.95
N ARG A 4 27.50 -15.89 12.67
CA ARG A 4 26.69 -14.85 12.07
C ARG A 4 25.27 -14.98 12.63
N LYS A 5 24.89 -14.06 13.52
CA LYS A 5 23.53 -14.01 14.05
C LYS A 5 22.58 -13.65 12.88
N VAL A 6 21.85 -14.64 12.39
CA VAL A 6 20.77 -14.41 11.41
C VAL A 6 19.57 -13.92 12.20
N ILE A 7 19.21 -12.66 12.06
CA ILE A 7 17.98 -12.11 12.64
C ILE A 7 16.85 -12.52 11.70
N SER A 8 16.12 -13.56 12.04
CA SER A 8 14.93 -14.00 11.34
C SER A 8 13.73 -13.17 11.85
N GLY A 9 13.41 -12.07 11.19
CA GLY A 9 12.22 -11.28 11.43
C GLY A 9 12.06 -10.70 12.85
N SER A 10 11.23 -9.70 13.00
CA SER A 10 10.77 -9.21 14.31
C SER A 10 9.38 -9.80 14.60
N LYS A 11 9.10 -10.10 15.86
CA LYS A 11 7.75 -10.46 16.32
C LYS A 11 6.86 -9.22 16.48
N TYR A 12 7.47 -8.04 16.45
CA TYR A 12 6.79 -6.76 16.67
C TYR A 12 6.73 -5.95 15.38
N PRO A 13 5.70 -5.11 15.20
CA PRO A 13 5.59 -4.22 14.08
C PRO A 13 6.81 -3.28 13.98
N ARG A 14 7.19 -2.97 12.77
CA ARG A 14 8.23 -1.99 12.50
C ARG A 14 7.60 -0.61 12.48
N ILE A 15 8.11 0.29 13.32
CA ILE A 15 7.66 1.68 13.42
C ILE A 15 8.78 2.58 12.91
N ASN A 16 8.43 3.45 11.95
CA ASN A 16 9.33 4.45 11.41
C ASN A 16 8.76 5.85 11.68
N ILE A 17 9.56 6.71 12.29
CA ILE A 17 9.22 8.12 12.51
C ILE A 17 10.12 8.95 11.62
N GLY A 18 9.52 9.83 10.82
CA GLY A 18 10.22 10.69 9.87
C GLY A 18 9.95 12.16 10.13
N TYR A 19 10.97 12.98 9.90
CA TYR A 19 10.84 14.43 9.84
C TYR A 19 11.59 14.95 8.63
N LYS A 20 10.92 15.75 7.82
CA LYS A 20 11.48 16.37 6.62
C LYS A 20 11.30 17.89 6.71
N LYS A 21 12.39 18.65 6.58
CA LYS A 21 12.39 20.10 6.55
C LYS A 21 12.92 20.61 5.22
N ALA A 22 12.18 21.47 4.56
CA ALA A 22 12.68 22.27 3.46
C ALA A 22 13.13 23.64 3.99
N ILE A 23 14.37 24.00 3.69
CA ILE A 23 14.99 25.26 4.12
C ILE A 23 15.13 26.16 2.90
N PRO A 24 14.54 27.37 2.89
CA PRO A 24 14.70 28.30 1.78
C PRO A 24 16.16 28.70 1.62
N GLY A 25 16.64 28.77 0.38
CA GLY A 25 18.04 29.10 0.04
C GLY A 25 18.44 28.44 -1.28
N LEU A 26 19.65 28.73 -1.80
CA LEU A 26 20.20 28.10 -3.00
C LEU A 26 19.20 28.00 -4.18
N ASN A 27 18.54 29.11 -4.50
CA ASN A 27 17.51 29.23 -5.56
C ASN A 27 16.17 28.54 -5.29
N THR A 28 15.92 27.98 -4.09
CA THR A 28 14.59 27.48 -3.70
C THR A 28 13.92 28.43 -2.70
N LYS A 29 12.61 28.60 -2.86
CA LYS A 29 11.77 29.33 -1.90
C LYS A 29 10.93 28.37 -1.03
N ALA A 30 11.11 27.06 -1.20
CA ALA A 30 10.35 26.07 -0.44
C ALA A 30 10.65 26.18 1.05
N ASP A 31 9.60 26.32 1.86
CA ASP A 31 9.62 26.41 3.32
C ASP A 31 8.48 25.60 3.88
N TYR A 32 8.78 24.35 4.28
CA TYR A 32 7.81 23.45 4.88
C TYR A 32 8.46 22.44 5.81
N ASP A 33 7.69 21.94 6.77
CA ASP A 33 8.08 20.91 7.72
C ASP A 33 7.03 19.80 7.71
N LEU A 34 7.45 18.58 7.48
CA LEU A 34 6.59 17.39 7.47
C LEU A 34 7.05 16.39 8.53
N ALA A 35 6.16 16.06 9.44
CA ALA A 35 6.31 14.93 10.37
C ALA A 35 5.50 13.73 9.89
N THR A 36 6.08 12.53 9.94
CA THR A 36 5.41 11.29 9.52
C THR A 36 5.64 10.18 10.53
N ILE A 37 4.67 9.32 10.65
CA ILE A 37 4.77 8.03 11.36
C ILE A 37 4.26 6.94 10.45
N GLN A 38 4.99 5.84 10.36
CA GLN A 38 4.62 4.66 9.59
C GLN A 38 4.77 3.42 10.47
N MET A 39 3.84 2.49 10.31
CA MET A 39 3.87 1.18 10.96
C MET A 39 3.58 0.11 9.92
N ASP A 40 4.38 -0.95 9.90
CA ASP A 40 4.18 -2.09 9.01
C ASP A 40 4.56 -3.41 9.70
N ASP A 41 3.83 -4.47 9.37
CA ASP A 41 4.10 -5.83 9.87
C ASP A 41 3.51 -6.91 8.95
N ASN A 42 3.99 -8.14 9.12
CA ASN A 42 3.52 -9.35 8.48
C ASN A 42 3.17 -10.39 9.54
N ILE A 43 1.90 -10.62 9.76
CA ILE A 43 1.38 -11.52 10.80
C ILE A 43 1.12 -12.90 10.20
N GLN A 44 1.86 -13.91 10.64
CA GLN A 44 1.63 -15.29 10.25
C GLN A 44 0.45 -15.87 11.03
N MET A 45 -0.63 -16.20 10.33
CA MET A 45 -1.87 -16.75 10.92
C MET A 45 -1.97 -18.27 10.79
N GLY A 46 -0.83 -18.95 10.67
CA GLY A 46 -0.74 -20.40 10.54
C GLY A 46 -1.47 -20.93 9.31
N LEU A 47 -2.48 -21.78 9.51
CA LEU A 47 -3.26 -22.37 8.42
C LEU A 47 -4.09 -21.34 7.63
N PHE A 48 -4.38 -20.19 8.21
CA PHE A 48 -5.17 -19.14 7.55
C PHE A 48 -4.33 -18.23 6.67
N GLY A 49 -3.01 -18.43 6.62
CA GLY A 49 -2.12 -17.66 5.75
C GLY A 49 -1.40 -16.53 6.46
N THR A 50 -1.16 -15.44 5.74
CA THR A 50 -0.38 -14.28 6.21
C THR A 50 -1.19 -13.01 6.02
N PHE A 51 -1.28 -12.20 7.06
CA PHE A 51 -1.84 -10.85 6.98
C PHE A 51 -0.71 -9.83 7.03
N SER A 52 -0.59 -9.03 5.97
CA SER A 52 0.41 -7.97 5.84
C SER A 52 -0.30 -6.62 5.89
N TYR A 53 0.23 -5.67 6.65
CA TYR A 53 -0.33 -4.33 6.68
C TYR A 53 0.74 -3.25 6.71
N ARG A 54 0.36 -2.07 6.21
CA ARG A 54 1.12 -0.83 6.31
C ARG A 54 0.16 0.32 6.56
N ALA A 55 0.43 1.12 7.59
CA ALA A 55 -0.28 2.35 7.89
C ALA A 55 0.72 3.50 7.98
N MET A 56 0.35 4.65 7.44
CA MET A 56 1.17 5.87 7.48
C MET A 56 0.28 7.07 7.74
N ALA A 57 0.70 7.94 8.65
CA ALA A 57 0.09 9.24 8.88
C ALA A 57 1.16 10.33 8.82
N GLY A 58 0.75 11.52 8.39
CA GLY A 58 1.64 12.67 8.33
C GLY A 58 0.92 13.99 8.52
N TYR A 59 1.67 14.95 9.01
CA TYR A 59 1.19 16.31 9.24
C TYR A 59 2.26 17.33 8.85
N PHE A 60 1.86 18.30 8.03
CA PHE A 60 2.71 19.44 7.70
C PHE A 60 2.63 20.48 8.83
N LEU A 61 3.67 20.52 9.66
CA LEU A 61 3.80 21.46 10.78
C LEU A 61 3.96 22.90 10.28
N ASN A 62 4.59 23.06 9.13
CA ASN A 62 4.74 24.30 8.40
C ASN A 62 4.50 24.02 6.91
N ASN A 63 3.70 24.84 6.26
CA ASN A 63 3.36 24.74 4.84
C ASN A 63 3.34 26.11 4.15
N LYS A 64 4.19 27.04 4.62
CA LYS A 64 4.20 28.47 4.16
C LYS A 64 4.41 28.62 2.67
N THR A 65 5.43 27.94 2.14
CA THR A 65 5.75 27.99 0.72
C THR A 65 6.03 26.60 0.21
N MET A 66 5.09 26.05 -0.56
CA MET A 66 5.18 24.72 -1.13
C MET A 66 4.81 24.77 -2.61
N TYR A 67 5.59 24.10 -3.41
CA TYR A 67 5.25 23.81 -4.80
C TYR A 67 4.44 22.52 -4.87
N PHE A 68 3.72 22.30 -5.95
CA PHE A 68 2.90 21.09 -6.12
C PHE A 68 3.71 19.80 -5.92
N MET A 69 4.97 19.78 -6.37
CA MET A 69 5.88 18.65 -6.20
C MET A 69 6.27 18.35 -4.74
N ASP A 70 6.08 19.33 -3.83
CA ASP A 70 6.38 19.19 -2.40
C ASP A 70 5.20 18.59 -1.60
N TYR A 71 4.02 18.52 -2.21
CA TYR A 71 2.84 17.96 -1.57
C TYR A 71 3.04 16.47 -1.29
N LYS A 72 2.29 15.94 -0.35
CA LYS A 72 2.16 14.48 -0.22
C LYS A 72 1.29 13.98 -1.36
N HIS A 73 1.89 13.17 -2.20
CA HIS A 73 1.21 12.40 -3.24
C HIS A 73 1.06 10.95 -2.80
N PHE A 74 -0.04 10.33 -3.21
CA PHE A 74 -0.33 8.94 -2.90
C PHE A 74 -0.08 8.07 -4.12
N ASN A 75 0.46 6.87 -3.89
CA ASN A 75 0.74 5.94 -4.96
C ASN A 75 -0.58 5.36 -5.49
N GLY A 76 -1.07 5.89 -6.58
CA GLY A 76 -2.24 5.40 -7.28
C GLY A 76 -1.87 4.56 -8.49
N ASN A 77 -2.90 4.02 -9.15
CA ASN A 77 -2.77 3.32 -10.43
C ASN A 77 -4.00 3.61 -11.29
N GLN A 78 -3.76 3.87 -12.57
CA GLN A 78 -4.80 4.07 -13.58
C GLN A 78 -4.60 3.15 -14.80
N THR A 79 -3.72 2.16 -14.65
CA THR A 79 -3.42 1.20 -15.72
C THR A 79 -3.86 -0.20 -15.32
N VAL A 80 -4.02 -1.07 -16.31
CA VAL A 80 -4.29 -2.50 -16.08
C VAL A 80 -3.09 -3.21 -15.46
N LEU A 81 -1.88 -2.65 -15.59
CA LEU A 81 -0.69 -3.21 -14.98
C LEU A 81 -0.59 -2.77 -13.53
N ALA A 82 -0.55 -3.72 -12.61
CA ALA A 82 -0.40 -3.43 -11.20
C ALA A 82 1.02 -2.96 -10.88
N ASN A 83 1.14 -2.01 -9.95
CA ASN A 83 2.42 -1.65 -9.37
C ASN A 83 2.93 -2.81 -8.51
N GLN A 84 4.21 -3.13 -8.59
CA GLN A 84 4.84 -4.21 -7.80
C GLN A 84 4.76 -4.00 -6.28
N SER A 85 4.53 -2.78 -5.83
CA SER A 85 4.38 -2.47 -4.40
C SER A 85 2.93 -2.61 -3.95
N TYR A 86 2.38 -3.81 -4.00
CA TYR A 86 0.97 -4.09 -3.70
C TYR A 86 0.48 -3.50 -2.37
N LEU A 87 1.29 -3.61 -1.31
CA LEU A 87 0.95 -3.15 0.04
C LEU A 87 1.16 -1.64 0.26
N SER A 88 1.68 -0.92 -0.71
CA SER A 88 1.96 0.53 -0.58
C SER A 88 1.38 1.35 -1.72
N SER A 89 0.47 0.79 -2.49
CA SER A 89 -0.18 1.48 -3.60
C SER A 89 -1.68 1.14 -3.65
N PHE A 90 -2.46 2.14 -3.99
CA PHE A 90 -3.86 1.97 -4.35
C PHE A 90 -3.95 1.36 -5.75
N LYS A 91 -4.98 0.58 -5.98
CA LYS A 91 -5.19 -0.14 -7.24
C LYS A 91 -5.90 0.71 -8.31
N LEU A 92 -6.76 1.65 -7.87
CA LEU A 92 -7.62 2.45 -8.75
C LEU A 92 -7.56 3.95 -8.45
N LEU A 93 -6.75 4.38 -7.46
CA LEU A 93 -6.67 5.79 -7.08
C LEU A 93 -6.15 6.64 -8.23
N PRO A 94 -6.88 7.70 -8.64
CA PRO A 94 -6.41 8.63 -9.65
C PRO A 94 -5.17 9.39 -9.19
N TYR A 95 -4.19 9.55 -10.09
CA TYR A 95 -2.96 10.27 -9.80
C TYR A 95 -3.25 11.71 -9.37
N TYR A 96 -2.58 12.15 -8.31
CA TYR A 96 -2.57 13.52 -7.79
C TYR A 96 -3.90 14.08 -7.27
N THR A 97 -5.03 13.41 -7.48
CA THR A 97 -6.36 13.91 -7.09
C THR A 97 -6.46 14.18 -5.60
N TYR A 98 -5.90 13.30 -4.78
CA TYR A 98 -5.96 13.38 -3.32
C TYR A 98 -4.72 14.04 -2.69
N SER A 99 -3.85 14.66 -3.49
CA SER A 99 -2.63 15.29 -2.99
C SER A 99 -2.94 16.37 -1.95
N THR A 100 -2.19 16.39 -0.85
CA THR A 100 -2.40 17.31 0.27
C THR A 100 -1.11 17.99 0.71
N LYS A 101 -1.27 19.15 1.33
CA LYS A 101 -0.22 19.94 1.99
C LYS A 101 -0.49 20.18 3.48
N ASN A 102 -1.46 19.47 4.06
CA ASN A 102 -1.84 19.62 5.46
C ASN A 102 -1.62 18.31 6.22
N TRP A 103 -2.63 17.46 6.31
CA TRP A 103 -2.50 16.18 6.98
C TRP A 103 -3.06 15.04 6.11
N PHE A 104 -2.59 13.85 6.39
CA PHE A 104 -3.06 12.63 5.74
C PHE A 104 -2.92 11.41 6.64
N ALA A 105 -3.73 10.41 6.37
CA ALA A 105 -3.58 9.07 6.90
C ALA A 105 -3.94 8.07 5.80
N GLU A 106 -3.06 7.10 5.56
CA GLU A 106 -3.27 6.01 4.62
C GLU A 106 -3.00 4.68 5.30
N ALA A 107 -3.80 3.67 4.98
CA ALA A 107 -3.54 2.32 5.45
C ALA A 107 -3.86 1.31 4.34
N HIS A 108 -3.05 0.27 4.29
CA HIS A 108 -3.13 -0.82 3.35
C HIS A 108 -3.04 -2.13 4.11
N GLY A 109 -3.87 -3.09 3.78
CA GLY A 109 -3.82 -4.43 4.34
C GLY A 109 -4.11 -5.47 3.26
N GLU A 110 -3.35 -6.55 3.24
CA GLU A 110 -3.57 -7.70 2.35
C GLU A 110 -3.51 -8.99 3.15
N HIS A 111 -4.46 -9.86 2.90
CA HIS A 111 -4.51 -11.20 3.47
C HIS A 111 -4.26 -12.23 2.38
N HIS A 112 -3.13 -12.92 2.47
CA HIS A 112 -2.74 -14.01 1.60
C HIS A 112 -3.15 -15.32 2.25
N PHE A 113 -4.10 -16.01 1.68
CA PHE A 113 -4.64 -17.25 2.26
C PHE A 113 -3.74 -18.49 2.06
N ASN A 114 -2.66 -18.34 1.28
CA ASN A 114 -1.70 -19.43 1.00
C ASN A 114 -2.37 -20.70 0.48
N GLY A 115 -3.45 -20.53 -0.29
CA GLY A 115 -4.22 -21.64 -0.86
C GLY A 115 -5.18 -22.32 0.12
N PHE A 116 -5.55 -21.69 1.23
CA PHE A 116 -6.49 -22.26 2.22
C PHE A 116 -7.81 -22.72 1.59
N ILE A 117 -8.34 -21.97 0.61
CA ILE A 117 -9.56 -22.30 -0.10
C ILE A 117 -9.23 -23.17 -1.34
N PHE A 118 -8.31 -22.71 -2.19
CA PHE A 118 -8.04 -23.32 -3.50
C PHE A 118 -7.35 -24.69 -3.41
N ASN A 119 -6.59 -24.95 -2.35
CA ASN A 119 -6.01 -26.27 -2.12
C ASN A 119 -7.03 -27.40 -1.88
N LYS A 120 -8.31 -27.05 -1.62
CA LYS A 120 -9.40 -28.01 -1.53
C LYS A 120 -9.91 -28.47 -2.91
N ILE A 121 -9.57 -27.74 -3.97
CA ILE A 121 -9.97 -28.04 -5.35
C ILE A 121 -8.75 -28.70 -6.05
N PRO A 122 -8.81 -29.98 -6.45
CA PRO A 122 -7.65 -30.73 -6.94
C PRO A 122 -6.91 -30.05 -8.10
N LEU A 123 -7.64 -29.43 -9.03
CA LEU A 123 -7.07 -28.76 -10.19
C LEU A 123 -6.27 -27.49 -9.80
N LEU A 124 -6.84 -26.65 -8.92
CA LEU A 124 -6.21 -25.42 -8.44
C LEU A 124 -5.02 -25.72 -7.51
N LYS A 125 -5.14 -26.76 -6.69
CA LYS A 125 -4.03 -27.26 -5.88
C LYS A 125 -2.82 -27.67 -6.72
N LYS A 126 -3.04 -28.37 -7.84
CA LYS A 126 -1.96 -28.76 -8.76
C LYS A 126 -1.28 -27.54 -9.39
N ALA A 127 -2.04 -26.51 -9.68
CA ALA A 127 -1.53 -25.26 -10.25
C ALA A 127 -0.87 -24.34 -9.20
N ARG A 128 -0.96 -24.65 -7.89
CA ARG A 128 -0.45 -23.85 -6.75
C ARG A 128 -0.96 -22.42 -6.71
N ILE A 129 -2.16 -22.20 -7.23
CA ILE A 129 -2.80 -20.90 -7.25
C ILE A 129 -3.24 -20.56 -5.83
N GLN A 130 -3.05 -19.29 -5.44
CA GLN A 130 -3.41 -18.78 -4.12
C GLN A 130 -4.35 -17.58 -4.24
N GLU A 131 -5.18 -17.43 -3.24
CA GLU A 131 -6.13 -16.34 -3.11
C GLU A 131 -5.59 -15.24 -2.19
N VAL A 132 -5.89 -13.99 -2.54
CA VAL A 132 -5.55 -12.80 -1.76
C VAL A 132 -6.74 -11.85 -1.71
N VAL A 133 -6.92 -11.21 -0.56
CA VAL A 133 -7.91 -10.14 -0.36
C VAL A 133 -7.21 -8.94 0.25
N GLY A 134 -7.45 -7.76 -0.28
CA GLY A 134 -6.85 -6.54 0.22
C GLY A 134 -7.87 -5.43 0.47
N GLY A 135 -7.50 -4.52 1.35
CA GLY A 135 -8.25 -3.31 1.64
C GLY A 135 -7.32 -2.12 1.83
N HIS A 136 -7.69 -0.97 1.28
CA HIS A 136 -6.90 0.25 1.34
C HIS A 136 -7.78 1.42 1.69
N VAL A 137 -7.30 2.32 2.53
CA VAL A 137 -8.05 3.51 2.95
C VAL A 137 -7.14 4.73 2.92
N LEU A 138 -7.71 5.87 2.57
CA LEU A 138 -7.05 7.18 2.54
C LEU A 138 -7.96 8.25 3.11
N PHE A 139 -7.40 9.06 3.99
CA PHE A 139 -8.00 10.24 4.56
C PHE A 139 -7.07 11.44 4.40
N ASN A 140 -7.62 12.60 4.14
CA ASN A 140 -6.86 13.84 4.05
C ASN A 140 -7.65 15.05 4.60
N ASP A 141 -7.03 16.22 4.59
CA ASP A 141 -7.58 17.48 5.09
C ASP A 141 -8.80 18.01 4.33
N LYS A 142 -9.00 17.58 3.11
CA LYS A 142 -10.15 17.96 2.29
C LYS A 142 -11.43 17.18 2.65
N MET A 143 -11.37 16.37 3.72
CA MET A 143 -12.40 15.40 4.09
C MET A 143 -12.70 14.38 2.97
N ASP A 144 -11.81 14.28 2.02
CA ASP A 144 -11.89 13.29 0.97
C ASP A 144 -11.50 11.93 1.54
N GLN A 145 -12.48 11.06 1.65
CA GLN A 145 -12.28 9.68 2.08
C GLN A 145 -12.26 8.80 0.84
N TYR A 146 -11.27 7.94 0.76
CA TYR A 146 -11.17 6.97 -0.32
C TYR A 146 -10.93 5.57 0.24
N TYR A 147 -11.68 4.62 -0.27
CA TYR A 147 -11.64 3.23 0.14
C TYR A 147 -11.47 2.33 -1.08
N GLU A 148 -10.64 1.32 -0.96
CA GLU A 148 -10.55 0.25 -1.96
C GLU A 148 -10.65 -1.11 -1.30
N LEU A 149 -11.28 -2.05 -2.01
CA LEU A 149 -11.23 -3.47 -1.73
C LEU A 149 -10.73 -4.18 -2.99
N ASN A 150 -9.84 -5.13 -2.84
CA ASN A 150 -9.41 -5.97 -3.95
C ASN A 150 -9.47 -7.45 -3.60
N PHE A 151 -9.79 -8.23 -4.61
CA PHE A 151 -9.81 -9.69 -4.58
C PHE A 151 -8.87 -10.17 -5.67
N GLY A 152 -7.87 -10.94 -5.30
CA GLY A 152 -6.84 -11.36 -6.22
C GLY A 152 -6.61 -12.86 -6.22
N ILE A 153 -6.03 -13.29 -7.31
CA ILE A 153 -5.50 -14.65 -7.51
C ILE A 153 -4.03 -14.49 -7.85
N GLU A 154 -3.17 -15.09 -7.04
CA GLU A 154 -1.73 -14.97 -7.18
C GLU A 154 -1.06 -16.31 -7.46
N LYS A 155 0.25 -16.25 -7.79
CA LYS A 155 1.09 -17.41 -8.13
C LYS A 155 0.59 -18.21 -9.34
N ILE A 156 -0.17 -17.59 -10.23
CA ILE A 156 -0.50 -18.18 -11.52
C ILE A 156 0.82 -18.30 -12.32
N LEU A 157 1.13 -19.52 -12.75
CA LEU A 157 2.46 -19.85 -13.31
C LEU A 157 3.63 -19.39 -12.40
N GLN A 158 3.39 -19.26 -11.09
CA GLN A 158 4.33 -18.86 -10.03
C GLN A 158 4.73 -17.37 -10.02
N ILE A 159 4.31 -16.58 -10.99
CA ILE A 159 4.75 -15.17 -11.15
C ILE A 159 3.63 -14.19 -11.46
N ILE A 160 2.46 -14.66 -11.89
CA ILE A 160 1.37 -13.78 -12.33
C ILE A 160 0.34 -13.64 -11.20
N ARG A 161 -0.11 -12.41 -11.01
CA ARG A 161 -1.22 -12.05 -10.12
C ARG A 161 -2.28 -11.29 -10.91
N PHE A 162 -3.54 -11.67 -10.70
CA PHE A 162 -4.72 -10.94 -11.18
C PHE A 162 -5.50 -10.42 -9.99
N ASP A 163 -5.85 -9.15 -10.02
CA ASP A 163 -6.71 -8.52 -9.02
C ASP A 163 -7.94 -7.91 -9.69
N TYR A 164 -9.08 -8.00 -9.02
CA TYR A 164 -10.26 -7.20 -9.26
C TYR A 164 -10.43 -6.23 -8.10
N ALA A 165 -10.40 -4.95 -8.38
CA ALA A 165 -10.48 -3.90 -7.38
C ALA A 165 -11.76 -3.10 -7.50
N LEU A 166 -12.27 -2.67 -6.34
CA LEU A 166 -13.45 -1.84 -6.16
C LEU A 166 -13.01 -0.61 -5.37
N GLY A 167 -13.18 0.58 -5.94
CA GLY A 167 -12.85 1.84 -5.31
C GLY A 167 -14.10 2.66 -5.02
N TYR A 168 -14.15 3.29 -3.86
CA TYR A 168 -15.20 4.20 -3.46
C TYR A 168 -14.57 5.53 -3.01
N GLY A 169 -14.89 6.59 -3.71
CA GLY A 169 -14.38 7.94 -3.48
C GLY A 169 -15.43 8.92 -3.00
N PRO A 170 -15.07 10.19 -2.82
CA PRO A 170 -15.96 11.25 -2.42
C PRO A 170 -17.16 11.37 -3.37
N TYR A 171 -18.27 11.84 -2.82
CA TYR A 171 -19.52 12.04 -3.56
C TYR A 171 -20.12 10.76 -4.15
N GLY A 172 -19.82 9.60 -3.56
CA GLY A 172 -20.40 8.32 -3.99
C GLY A 172 -19.85 7.81 -5.32
N LYS A 173 -18.71 8.33 -5.79
CA LYS A 173 -18.06 7.83 -7.01
C LYS A 173 -17.53 6.44 -6.79
N PHE A 174 -18.17 5.48 -7.44
CA PHE A 174 -17.74 4.09 -7.47
C PHE A 174 -16.88 3.85 -8.72
N ASN A 175 -15.76 3.17 -8.51
CA ASN A 175 -14.86 2.76 -9.58
C ASN A 175 -14.52 1.28 -9.42
N HIS A 176 -14.28 0.59 -10.51
CA HIS A 176 -13.83 -0.80 -10.49
C HIS A 176 -12.89 -1.07 -11.66
N GLY A 177 -12.04 -2.08 -11.51
CA GLY A 177 -11.11 -2.44 -12.56
C GLY A 177 -10.40 -3.75 -12.31
N PHE A 178 -9.82 -4.29 -13.39
CA PHE A 178 -8.96 -5.46 -13.35
C PHE A 178 -7.50 -5.01 -13.45
N LEU A 179 -6.64 -5.68 -12.69
CA LEU A 179 -5.21 -5.45 -12.72
C LEU A 179 -4.47 -6.76 -12.93
N ILE A 180 -3.39 -6.69 -13.66
CA ILE A 180 -2.47 -7.80 -13.89
C ILE A 180 -1.10 -7.35 -13.38
N GLY A 181 -0.48 -8.15 -12.54
CA GLY A 181 0.83 -7.84 -12.02
C GLY A 181 1.74 -9.05 -11.99
N ILE A 182 3.01 -8.78 -11.75
CA ILE A 182 4.04 -9.78 -11.55
C ILE A 182 4.35 -9.80 -10.07
N ASP A 183 4.15 -10.95 -9.45
CA ASP A 183 4.49 -11.23 -8.07
C ASP A 183 5.66 -12.21 -8.05
N ALA A 184 6.86 -11.69 -8.30
CA ALA A 184 8.09 -12.46 -8.27
C ALA A 184 8.79 -12.20 -6.92
N GLU A 185 8.59 -13.09 -5.97
CA GLU A 185 9.48 -13.19 -4.80
C GLU A 185 10.76 -13.91 -5.26
N PHE A 186 11.86 -13.15 -5.43
CA PHE A 186 13.20 -13.67 -5.65
C PHE A 186 13.96 -13.83 -4.33
#